data_500cc05ac31b1ebf29247c4f2548c2d8
#
_entry.id   500cc05ac31b1ebf29247c4f2548c2d8
#
_cell.length_a   1.000
_cell.length_b   1.000
_cell.length_c   1.000
_cell.angle_alpha   90.00
_cell.angle_beta   90.00
_cell.angle_gamma   90.00
#
_symmetry.space_group_name_H-M   'P 1'
#
loop_
_entity.id
_entity.type
_entity.pdbx_description
1 polymer ?
#
loop_
_entity_poly.entity_id
_entity_poly.type
_entity_poly.pdbx_seq_one_letter_code
_entity_poly.pdbx_strand_id
1 'polypeptide(L)'
;MDRGIITISKNGVVTIPTAPVWMTQQEISDAFNVFGCDIRRAIHAIYKNMELSEEETMRHVRQNGRICYDVYSLEMVVAIAFRLRTKESVAFRRFIMDKLRSVNGKNSVYLFFSLSDTHPRCTC
;
A
#
# COMPACT_ATOMS: atom_id res chain seq x y z
N MET A 1 -4.02 13.82 13.93
CA MET A 1 -4.50 12.91 12.88
C MET A 1 -4.38 11.48 13.35
N ASP A 2 -5.48 10.77 13.29
CA ASP A 2 -5.53 9.39 13.75
C ASP A 2 -5.18 8.47 12.60
N ARG A 3 -3.97 7.96 12.60
CA ARG A 3 -3.47 7.20 11.48
C ARG A 3 -3.50 5.70 11.77
N GLY A 4 -3.96 4.93 10.78
CA GLY A 4 -3.85 3.49 10.84
C GLY A 4 -2.52 3.04 10.26
N ILE A 5 -1.86 2.11 10.95
CA ILE A 5 -0.58 1.58 10.52
C ILE A 5 -0.70 0.07 10.39
N ILE A 6 -0.36 -0.42 9.20
CA ILE A 6 -0.37 -1.85 8.92
C ILE A 6 0.87 -2.50 9.54
N THR A 7 0.68 -3.63 10.18
CA THR A 7 1.80 -4.40 10.72
C THR A 7 1.78 -5.81 10.16
N ILE A 8 2.96 -6.37 9.97
CA ILE A 8 3.14 -7.73 9.47
C ILE A 8 4.12 -8.44 10.40
N SER A 9 3.65 -9.50 11.04
CA SER A 9 4.50 -10.24 11.98
C SER A 9 5.50 -11.12 11.24
N LYS A 10 6.48 -11.62 11.97
CA LYS A 10 7.47 -12.55 11.40
C LYS A 10 6.82 -13.83 10.88
N ASN A 11 5.67 -14.18 11.42
CA ASN A 11 4.93 -15.36 11.00
C ASN A 11 3.98 -15.08 9.83
N GLY A 12 4.02 -13.87 9.30
CA GLY A 12 3.19 -13.51 8.16
C GLY A 12 1.76 -13.11 8.50
N VAL A 13 1.49 -12.81 9.77
CA VAL A 13 0.16 -12.34 10.17
C VAL A 13 0.06 -10.86 9.88
N VAL A 14 -0.90 -10.49 9.03
CA VAL A 14 -1.13 -9.11 8.63
C VAL A 14 -2.24 -8.54 9.49
N THR A 15 -1.99 -7.37 10.08
CA THR A 15 -3.00 -6.67 10.87
C THR A 15 -3.25 -5.31 10.23
N ILE A 16 -4.51 -5.09 9.84
CA ILE A 16 -4.94 -3.80 9.29
C ILE A 16 -5.83 -3.14 10.34
N PRO A 17 -5.50 -1.92 10.75
CA PRO A 17 -6.27 -1.23 11.77
C PRO A 17 -7.62 -0.77 11.25
N THR A 18 -8.52 -0.41 12.18
CA THR A 18 -9.81 0.14 11.80
C THR A 18 -9.71 1.59 11.34
N ALA A 19 -8.72 2.32 11.84
CA ALA A 19 -8.50 3.70 11.39
C ALA A 19 -8.00 3.71 9.95
N PRO A 20 -8.29 4.77 9.19
CA PRO A 20 -7.78 4.85 7.81
C PRO A 20 -6.26 4.76 7.76
N VAL A 21 -5.76 4.01 6.81
CA VAL A 21 -4.33 3.78 6.69
C VAL A 21 -3.64 5.01 6.09
N TRP A 22 -2.69 5.54 6.84
CA TRP A 22 -1.81 6.63 6.41
C TRP A 22 -0.46 6.37 7.03
N MET A 23 0.50 5.94 6.22
CA MET A 23 1.81 5.50 6.71
C MET A 23 2.93 6.32 6.12
N THR A 24 3.94 6.60 6.93
CA THR A 24 5.15 7.24 6.44
C THR A 24 5.98 6.24 5.66
N GLN A 25 6.94 6.76 4.89
CA GLN A 25 7.87 5.92 4.15
C GLN A 25 8.60 4.95 5.09
N GLN A 26 9.01 5.43 6.26
CA GLN A 26 9.72 4.61 7.22
C GLN A 26 8.83 3.49 7.77
N GLU A 27 7.60 3.82 8.07
CA GLU A 27 6.65 2.82 8.57
C GLU A 27 6.39 1.73 7.52
N ILE A 28 6.31 2.13 6.26
CA ILE A 28 6.12 1.17 5.17
C ILE A 28 7.36 0.27 5.03
N SER A 29 8.56 0.87 5.10
CA SER A 29 9.78 0.08 4.99
C SER A 29 9.90 -0.91 6.16
N ASP A 30 9.50 -0.49 7.35
CA ASP A 30 9.52 -1.37 8.52
C ASP A 30 8.53 -2.53 8.34
N ALA A 31 7.33 -2.24 7.83
CA ALA A 31 6.30 -3.26 7.66
C ALA A 31 6.75 -4.33 6.66
N PHE A 32 7.37 -3.94 5.57
CA PHE A 32 7.77 -4.87 4.52
C PHE A 32 9.21 -5.35 4.65
N ASN A 33 9.92 -4.90 5.66
CA ASN A 33 11.29 -5.30 5.95
C ASN A 33 12.22 -5.03 4.76
N VAL A 34 12.19 -3.79 4.26
CA VAL A 34 13.07 -3.32 3.19
C VAL A 34 13.68 -1.99 3.59
N PHE A 35 14.68 -1.56 2.85
CA PHE A 35 15.30 -0.26 3.11
C PHE A 35 14.37 0.87 2.66
N GLY A 36 14.46 2.00 3.37
CA GLY A 36 13.66 3.17 3.02
C GLY A 36 13.88 3.64 1.59
N CYS A 37 15.10 3.51 1.06
CA CYS A 37 15.37 3.92 -0.31
C CYS A 37 14.62 3.06 -1.33
N ASP A 38 14.35 1.80 -1.01
CA ASP A 38 13.56 0.94 -1.89
C ASP A 38 12.11 1.43 -1.94
N ILE A 39 11.58 1.83 -0.79
CA ILE A 39 10.22 2.37 -0.73
C ILE A 39 10.13 3.68 -1.48
N ARG A 40 11.10 4.57 -1.27
CA ARG A 40 11.11 5.86 -1.95
C ARG A 40 11.17 5.67 -3.47
N ARG A 41 11.97 4.73 -3.92
CA ARG A 41 12.10 4.44 -5.35
C ARG A 41 10.78 3.91 -5.92
N ALA A 42 10.11 3.04 -5.16
CA ALA A 42 8.81 2.51 -5.58
C ALA A 42 7.77 3.62 -5.67
N ILE A 43 7.70 4.47 -4.66
CA ILE A 43 6.76 5.59 -4.64
C ILE A 43 7.00 6.49 -5.84
N HIS A 44 8.26 6.82 -6.09
CA HIS A 44 8.61 7.68 -7.22
C HIS A 44 8.17 7.05 -8.55
N ALA A 45 8.40 5.77 -8.73
CA ALA A 45 8.01 5.08 -9.95
C ALA A 45 6.49 5.03 -10.12
N ILE A 46 5.77 4.80 -9.03
CA ILE A 46 4.30 4.74 -9.08
C ILE A 46 3.72 6.08 -9.54
N TYR A 47 4.20 7.18 -8.98
CA TYR A 47 3.70 8.49 -9.38
C TYR A 47 4.16 8.87 -10.78
N LYS A 48 5.42 8.56 -11.12
CA LYS A 48 5.94 8.87 -12.45
C LYS A 48 5.18 8.13 -13.54
N ASN A 49 4.77 6.90 -13.27
CA ASN A 49 4.01 6.09 -14.22
C ASN A 49 2.52 6.39 -14.16
N MET A 50 2.12 7.34 -13.33
CA MET A 50 0.72 7.76 -13.20
C MET A 50 -0.20 6.62 -12.75
N GLU A 51 0.33 5.71 -11.94
CA GLU A 51 -0.46 4.60 -11.41
C GLU A 51 -1.40 5.05 -10.32
N LEU A 52 -0.99 6.06 -9.55
CA LEU A 52 -1.83 6.64 -8.50
C LEU A 52 -1.71 8.15 -8.55
N SER A 53 -2.74 8.83 -8.03
CA SER A 53 -2.76 10.28 -7.93
C SER A 53 -2.12 10.71 -6.61
N GLU A 54 -1.18 11.63 -6.69
CA GLU A 54 -0.52 12.18 -5.51
C GLU A 54 -1.51 12.88 -4.60
N GLU A 55 -2.47 13.58 -5.18
CA GLU A 55 -3.48 14.31 -4.40
C GLU A 55 -4.32 13.40 -3.54
N GLU A 56 -4.61 12.19 -4.02
CA GLU A 56 -5.48 11.26 -3.32
C GLU A 56 -4.72 10.33 -2.38
N THR A 57 -3.46 10.07 -2.64
CA THR A 57 -2.71 9.03 -1.95
C THR A 57 -1.60 9.55 -1.05
N MET A 58 -1.36 10.85 -1.03
CA MET A 58 -0.33 11.43 -0.17
C MET A 58 -0.89 12.62 0.58
N ARG A 59 -0.44 12.78 1.82
CA ARG A 59 -0.77 13.95 2.64
C ARG A 59 0.46 14.43 3.38
N HIS A 60 0.53 15.74 3.56
CA HIS A 60 1.56 16.35 4.40
C HIS A 60 0.99 16.53 5.79
N VAL A 61 1.71 16.03 6.79
CA VAL A 61 1.29 16.15 8.18
C VAL A 61 2.25 17.09 8.89
N ARG A 62 1.71 18.11 9.54
CA ARG A 62 2.50 19.03 10.36
C ARG A 62 2.42 18.61 11.80
N GLN A 63 3.56 18.64 12.44
CA GLN A 63 3.65 18.35 13.85
C GLN A 63 4.18 19.61 14.55
N ASN A 64 3.40 20.12 15.49
CA ASN A 64 3.73 21.34 16.24
C ASN A 64 4.01 22.54 15.34
N GLY A 65 3.37 22.57 14.18
CA GLY A 65 3.50 23.68 13.24
C GLY A 65 4.86 23.80 12.57
N ARG A 66 5.76 22.86 12.80
CA ARG A 66 7.14 22.98 12.32
C ARG A 66 7.56 21.87 11.38
N ILE A 67 7.36 20.64 11.78
CA ILE A 67 7.88 19.51 11.04
C ILE A 67 6.78 18.95 10.18
N CYS A 68 7.05 18.85 8.88
CA CYS A 68 6.16 18.18 7.96
C CYS A 68 6.74 16.83 7.61
N TYR A 69 5.89 15.83 7.60
CA TYR A 69 6.26 14.55 7.03
C TYR A 69 5.12 14.08 6.15
N ASP A 70 5.46 13.23 5.19
CA ASP A 70 4.48 12.74 4.23
C ASP A 70 3.97 11.39 4.67
N VAL A 71 2.68 11.18 4.49
CA VAL A 71 2.05 9.89 4.73
C VAL A 71 1.33 9.45 3.47
N TYR A 72 1.21 8.14 3.30
CA TYR A 72 0.69 7.53 2.09
C TYR A 72 -0.49 6.63 2.43
N SER A 73 -1.48 6.63 1.55
CA SER A 73 -2.73 5.90 1.77
C SER A 73 -2.56 4.40 1.58
N LEU A 74 -3.63 3.67 1.90
CA LEU A 74 -3.67 2.23 1.70
C LEU A 74 -3.37 1.85 0.25
N GLU A 75 -3.89 2.62 -0.70
CA GLU A 75 -3.66 2.34 -2.12
C GLU A 75 -2.18 2.34 -2.46
N MET A 76 -1.44 3.30 -1.89
CA MET A 76 0.00 3.33 -2.11
C MET A 76 0.69 2.14 -1.48
N VAL A 77 0.29 1.76 -0.26
CA VAL A 77 0.88 0.61 0.42
C VAL A 77 0.65 -0.66 -0.40
N VAL A 78 -0.55 -0.84 -0.92
CA VAL A 78 -0.87 -1.99 -1.77
C VAL A 78 -0.02 -2.00 -3.04
N ALA A 79 0.08 -0.84 -3.70
CA ALA A 79 0.87 -0.74 -4.93
C ALA A 79 2.33 -1.08 -4.67
N ILE A 80 2.87 -0.60 -3.55
CA ILE A 80 4.26 -0.90 -3.18
C ILE A 80 4.43 -2.40 -2.94
N ALA A 81 3.48 -3.01 -2.23
CA ALA A 81 3.58 -4.43 -1.88
C ALA A 81 3.69 -5.31 -3.13
N PHE A 82 3.06 -4.91 -4.22
CA PHE A 82 3.10 -5.68 -5.47
C PHE A 82 4.40 -5.50 -6.24
N ARG A 83 5.25 -4.57 -5.80
CA ARG A 83 6.57 -4.37 -6.42
C ARG A 83 7.70 -5.00 -5.62
N LEU A 84 7.43 -5.40 -4.37
CA LEU A 84 8.45 -5.96 -3.49
C LEU A 84 8.44 -7.48 -3.54
N ARG A 85 9.54 -8.08 -3.08
CA ARG A 85 9.71 -9.53 -3.11
C ARG A 85 10.07 -10.12 -1.75
N THR A 86 9.84 -9.38 -0.68
CA THR A 86 10.10 -9.89 0.66
C THR A 86 8.99 -10.83 1.08
N LYS A 87 9.26 -11.65 2.09
CA LYS A 87 8.23 -12.55 2.59
C LYS A 87 7.06 -11.77 3.20
N GLU A 88 7.34 -10.59 3.76
CA GLU A 88 6.30 -9.74 4.31
C GLU A 88 5.38 -9.20 3.20
N SER A 89 5.96 -8.80 2.08
CA SER A 89 5.15 -8.33 0.96
C SER A 89 4.32 -9.47 0.35
N VAL A 90 4.88 -10.66 0.29
CA VAL A 90 4.14 -11.82 -0.18
C VAL A 90 2.97 -12.14 0.75
N ALA A 91 3.22 -12.08 2.07
CA ALA A 91 2.17 -12.31 3.05
C ALA A 91 1.05 -11.28 2.91
N PHE A 92 1.42 -10.02 2.70
CA PHE A 92 0.46 -8.96 2.54
C PHE A 92 -0.39 -9.15 1.28
N ARG A 93 0.25 -9.51 0.15
CA ARG A 93 -0.48 -9.76 -1.09
C ARG A 93 -1.47 -10.91 -0.92
N ARG A 94 -1.06 -11.99 -0.24
CA ARG A 94 -1.96 -13.11 0.03
C ARG A 94 -3.13 -12.67 0.89
N PHE A 95 -2.85 -11.87 1.90
CA PHE A 95 -3.90 -11.35 2.77
C PHE A 95 -4.94 -10.57 1.95
N ILE A 96 -4.47 -9.69 1.07
CA ILE A 96 -5.36 -8.90 0.21
C ILE A 96 -6.20 -9.82 -0.70
N MET A 97 -5.55 -10.77 -1.33
CA MET A 97 -6.25 -11.67 -2.24
C MET A 97 -7.28 -12.53 -1.50
N ASP A 98 -6.94 -12.99 -0.30
CA ASP A 98 -7.88 -13.77 0.50
C ASP A 98 -9.09 -12.95 0.90
N LYS A 99 -8.87 -11.68 1.25
CA LYS A 99 -9.98 -10.79 1.58
C LYS A 99 -10.90 -10.56 0.38
N LEU A 100 -10.33 -10.38 -0.78
CA LEU A 100 -11.13 -10.20 -1.99
C LEU A 100 -11.95 -11.44 -2.32
N ARG A 101 -11.39 -12.62 -2.10
CA ARG A 101 -12.13 -13.86 -2.34
C ARG A 101 -13.22 -14.09 -1.31
N SER A 102 -13.00 -13.71 -0.06
CA SER A 102 -13.94 -13.96 1.02
C SER A 102 -15.10 -13.00 1.04
N VAL A 103 -14.94 -11.86 0.37
CA VAL A 103 -16.00 -10.89 0.23
C VAL A 103 -17.05 -11.46 -0.63
N ASN A 104 -18.03 -11.78 -0.70
CA ASN A 104 -19.04 -12.26 -1.66
C ASN A 104 -18.40 -12.58 -3.00
N GLY A 105 -18.49 -13.80 -3.40
CA GLY A 105 -17.83 -14.27 -4.63
C GLY A 105 -18.07 -13.42 -5.86
N LYS A 106 -19.30 -12.98 -6.09
CA LYS A 106 -19.61 -12.15 -7.26
C LYS A 106 -18.91 -10.80 -7.19
N ASN A 107 -18.99 -10.16 -6.04
CA ASN A 107 -18.38 -8.84 -5.87
C ASN A 107 -16.88 -8.91 -5.96
N SER A 108 -16.29 -9.97 -5.42
CA SER A 108 -14.84 -10.16 -5.50
C SER A 108 -14.36 -10.26 -6.94
N VAL A 109 -15.07 -11.06 -7.73
CA VAL A 109 -14.72 -11.23 -9.15
C VAL A 109 -14.86 -9.92 -9.90
N TYR A 110 -15.93 -9.20 -9.63
CA TYR A 110 -16.16 -7.93 -10.29
C TYR A 110 -15.07 -6.92 -9.98
N LEU A 111 -14.68 -6.82 -8.73
CA LEU A 111 -13.60 -5.93 -8.32
C LEU A 111 -12.29 -6.30 -9.00
N PHE A 112 -12.03 -7.59 -9.11
CA PHE A 112 -10.81 -8.06 -9.73
C PHE A 112 -10.74 -7.65 -11.20
N PHE A 113 -11.84 -7.79 -11.92
CA PHE A 113 -11.88 -7.35 -13.30
C PHE A 113 -11.69 -5.84 -13.44
N SER A 114 -12.27 -5.07 -12.54
CA SER A 114 -12.08 -3.62 -12.56
C SER A 114 -10.62 -3.24 -12.41
N LEU A 115 -9.92 -3.92 -11.52
CA LEU A 115 -8.48 -3.67 -11.33
C LEU A 115 -7.70 -4.07 -12.57
N SER A 116 -8.10 -5.15 -13.24
CA SER A 116 -7.45 -5.57 -14.47
C SER A 116 -7.62 -4.54 -15.57
N ASP A 117 -8.80 -3.95 -15.64
CA ASP A 117 -9.08 -2.94 -16.66
C ASP A 117 -8.24 -1.70 -16.50
N THR A 118 -7.81 -1.38 -15.29
CA THR A 118 -6.97 -0.23 -15.06
C THR A 118 -5.52 -0.47 -15.45
N HIS A 119 -5.16 -1.69 -15.81
CA HIS A 119 -3.81 -2.03 -16.25
C HIS A 119 -3.83 -2.47 -17.68
N PRO A 120 -4.07 -1.60 -18.57
CA PRO A 120 -4.06 -1.94 -19.97
C PRO A 120 -2.70 -2.46 -20.31
N ARG A 121 -2.49 -3.09 -20.43
CA ARG A 121 -1.52 -3.45 -20.63
C ARG A 121 -0.43 -3.44 -20.53
N CYS A 122 -0.24 -3.57 -20.07
CA CYS A 122 0.86 -3.42 -19.91
C CYS A 122 1.68 -4.17 -20.65
N THR A 123 1.60 -4.17 -21.12
CA THR A 123 2.14 -4.57 -21.76
C THR A 123 3.17 -4.71 -21.94
N CYS A 124 3.46 -4.53 -21.68
CA CYS A 124 4.26 -4.59 -22.06
C CYS A 124 4.81 -4.91 -22.14
#